data_287f8dbb50ee97ff4e458e77e52f47cf
#
_entry.id   287f8dbb50ee97ff4e458e77e52f47cf
#
_cell.length_a   1.000
_cell.length_b   1.000
_cell.length_c   1.000
_cell.angle_alpha   90.00
_cell.angle_beta   90.00
_cell.angle_gamma   90.00
#
_symmetry.space_group_name_H-M   'P 1'
#
loop_
_entity.id
_entity.type
_entity.pdbx_description
1 polymer ?
#
loop_
_entity_poly.entity_id
_entity_poly.type
_entity_poly.pdbx_seq_one_letter_code
_entity_poly.pdbx_strand_id
1 'polypeptide(L)'
;MIYVITPFSNVAYQLSRKLRKIHFTRYDEQGKPTNVGTVHTFQGKEAPIVFFVLGTDKQSSGAARWAVAEANILNVAATRAKEEFYIIGDRKLYLGLGCDVVTDMDRIIRQYKKQYPDLVDDQAHETKLHVQVAETQIPVIDADLRRITGTVKYVGKGTKSFYTYVAGNDGKEYSITESIYFKTDRAIEVIQKGNKISFVPEKGKKKMFATQVKLDV
;
A
#
# COMPACT_ATOMS: atom_id res chain seq x y z
N MET A 1 -14.25 16.49 1.49
CA MET A 1 -13.15 15.79 0.77
C MET A 1 -12.43 14.92 1.78
N ILE A 2 -12.00 13.71 1.41
CA ILE A 2 -11.29 12.78 2.31
C ILE A 2 -9.95 12.45 1.69
N TYR A 3 -8.88 12.47 2.48
CA TYR A 3 -7.56 12.00 2.07
C TYR A 3 -7.23 10.65 2.71
N VAL A 4 -6.57 9.78 1.95
CA VAL A 4 -5.95 8.55 2.44
C VAL A 4 -4.45 8.68 2.24
N ILE A 5 -3.73 8.79 3.33
CA ILE A 5 -2.30 9.10 3.39
C ILE A 5 -1.54 7.93 3.99
N THR A 6 -0.38 7.59 3.46
CA THR A 6 0.49 6.55 4.00
C THR A 6 1.95 6.97 3.93
N PRO A 7 2.84 6.48 4.80
CA PRO A 7 4.29 6.70 4.67
C PRO A 7 4.89 6.07 3.42
N PHE A 8 4.27 5.00 2.89
CA PHE A 8 4.87 4.11 1.89
C PHE A 8 4.26 4.24 0.50
N SER A 9 5.09 4.44 -0.51
CA SER A 9 4.63 4.58 -1.91
C SER A 9 3.97 3.32 -2.46
N ASN A 10 4.46 2.13 -2.07
CA ASN A 10 3.84 0.86 -2.45
C ASN A 10 2.44 0.70 -1.83
N VAL A 11 2.26 1.08 -0.56
CA VAL A 11 0.95 1.07 0.12
C VAL A 11 0.00 2.07 -0.53
N ALA A 12 0.47 3.30 -0.82
CA ALA A 12 -0.30 4.31 -1.55
C ALA A 12 -0.81 3.79 -2.90
N TYR A 13 0.05 3.13 -3.66
CA TYR A 13 -0.32 2.53 -4.92
C TYR A 13 -1.39 1.43 -4.77
N GLN A 14 -1.21 0.53 -3.79
CA GLN A 14 -2.18 -0.54 -3.52
C GLN A 14 -3.54 0.01 -3.08
N LEU A 15 -3.52 0.98 -2.16
CA LEU A 15 -4.74 1.64 -1.69
C LEU A 15 -5.46 2.33 -2.85
N SER A 16 -4.74 3.09 -3.67
CA SER A 16 -5.31 3.75 -4.84
C SER A 16 -6.01 2.76 -5.78
N ARG A 17 -5.39 1.61 -6.05
CA ARG A 17 -5.99 0.55 -6.88
C ARG A 17 -7.23 -0.08 -6.26
N LYS A 18 -7.16 -0.41 -4.96
CA LYS A 18 -8.29 -1.02 -4.25
C LYS A 18 -9.47 -0.04 -4.15
N LEU A 19 -9.18 1.20 -3.76
CA LEU A 19 -10.19 2.25 -3.59
C LEU A 19 -10.79 2.73 -4.93
N ARG A 20 -10.05 2.58 -6.03
CA ARG A 20 -10.60 2.80 -7.38
C ARG A 20 -11.77 1.87 -7.69
N LYS A 21 -11.74 0.63 -7.22
CA LYS A 21 -12.82 -0.35 -7.48
C LYS A 21 -14.17 0.09 -6.91
N ILE A 22 -14.15 0.89 -5.85
CA ILE A 22 -15.33 1.46 -5.21
C ILE A 22 -15.53 2.95 -5.57
N HIS A 23 -14.89 3.42 -6.63
CA HIS A 23 -14.96 4.80 -7.13
C HIS A 23 -14.53 5.88 -6.11
N PHE A 24 -13.77 5.51 -5.09
CA PHE A 24 -13.27 6.46 -4.08
C PHE A 24 -12.08 7.28 -4.59
N THR A 25 -11.13 6.64 -5.31
CA THR A 25 -9.92 7.31 -5.81
C THR A 25 -10.27 8.31 -6.91
N ARG A 26 -9.88 9.57 -6.71
CA ARG A 26 -10.01 10.66 -7.67
C ARG A 26 -8.70 10.84 -8.43
N TYR A 27 -8.79 11.29 -9.67
CA TYR A 27 -7.64 11.48 -10.54
C TYR A 27 -7.63 12.88 -11.13
N ASP A 28 -6.44 13.43 -11.34
CA ASP A 28 -6.26 14.65 -12.14
C ASP A 28 -6.29 14.32 -13.65
N GLU A 29 -6.15 15.35 -14.49
CA GLU A 29 -6.13 15.23 -15.95
C GLU A 29 -4.99 14.34 -16.46
N GLN A 30 -3.90 14.22 -15.71
CA GLN A 30 -2.78 13.36 -16.03
C GLN A 30 -2.96 11.91 -15.53
N GLY A 31 -4.09 11.60 -14.90
CA GLY A 31 -4.41 10.29 -14.35
C GLY A 31 -3.62 9.96 -13.06
N LYS A 32 -3.18 10.97 -12.30
CA LYS A 32 -2.52 10.81 -11.02
C LYS A 32 -3.56 10.87 -9.90
N PRO A 33 -3.51 9.98 -8.90
CA PRO A 33 -4.40 10.04 -7.74
C PRO A 33 -4.27 11.37 -6.98
N THR A 34 -5.39 12.00 -6.65
CA THR A 34 -5.42 13.31 -5.97
C THR A 34 -5.83 13.23 -4.50
N ASN A 35 -6.47 12.14 -4.09
CA ASN A 35 -6.96 11.95 -2.72
C ASN A 35 -6.39 10.70 -2.01
N VAL A 36 -5.52 9.94 -2.68
CA VAL A 36 -4.81 8.79 -2.12
C VAL A 36 -3.33 8.92 -2.47
N GLY A 37 -2.43 8.87 -1.49
CA GLY A 37 -0.99 9.03 -1.77
C GLY A 37 -0.11 8.94 -0.53
N THR A 38 1.16 9.32 -0.71
CA THR A 38 2.12 9.38 0.39
C THR A 38 2.04 10.72 1.14
N VAL A 39 2.62 10.78 2.32
CA VAL A 39 2.72 12.01 3.13
C VAL A 39 3.27 13.19 2.30
N HIS A 40 4.31 12.95 1.49
CA HIS A 40 4.89 13.99 0.61
C HIS A 40 3.92 14.51 -0.45
N THR A 41 3.02 13.66 -0.95
CA THR A 41 2.00 14.06 -1.96
C THR A 41 1.02 15.11 -1.42
N PHE A 42 0.81 15.10 -0.10
CA PHE A 42 -0.15 15.97 0.57
C PHE A 42 0.49 17.11 1.36
N GLN A 43 1.79 17.32 1.23
CA GLN A 43 2.44 18.46 1.85
C GLN A 43 1.79 19.78 1.35
N GLY A 44 1.34 20.62 2.29
CA GLY A 44 0.63 21.88 1.97
C GLY A 44 -0.86 21.74 1.59
N LYS A 45 -1.42 20.52 1.55
CA LYS A 45 -2.84 20.28 1.25
C LYS A 45 -3.59 19.89 2.51
N GLU A 46 -4.88 20.21 2.58
CA GLU A 46 -5.73 19.92 3.72
C GLU A 46 -7.06 19.31 3.29
N ALA A 47 -7.67 18.52 4.16
CA ALA A 47 -9.01 17.96 3.98
C ALA A 47 -9.75 17.89 5.32
N PRO A 48 -11.09 17.91 5.33
CA PRO A 48 -11.85 17.69 6.55
C PRO A 48 -11.44 16.40 7.26
N ILE A 49 -11.36 15.31 6.53
CA ILE A 49 -11.09 13.98 7.08
C ILE A 49 -9.82 13.39 6.46
N VAL A 50 -8.96 12.82 7.30
CA VAL A 50 -7.74 12.14 6.88
C VAL A 50 -7.66 10.75 7.51
N PHE A 51 -7.47 9.73 6.66
CA PHE A 51 -7.08 8.39 7.06
C PHE A 51 -5.59 8.21 6.86
N PHE A 52 -4.86 7.98 7.96
CA PHE A 52 -3.43 7.68 7.93
C PHE A 52 -3.21 6.17 8.04
N VAL A 53 -2.77 5.55 6.96
CA VAL A 53 -2.62 4.09 6.85
C VAL A 53 -1.16 3.70 6.99
N LEU A 54 -0.84 3.04 8.08
CA LEU A 54 0.53 2.61 8.40
C LEU A 54 1.01 1.43 7.55
N GLY A 55 0.11 0.49 7.19
CA GLY A 55 0.28 -0.48 6.11
C GLY A 55 1.49 -1.43 6.18
N THR A 56 2.01 -1.72 7.39
CA THR A 56 3.09 -2.68 7.61
C THR A 56 2.62 -3.88 8.44
N ASP A 57 3.36 -4.97 8.34
CA ASP A 57 3.17 -6.20 9.09
C ASP A 57 4.39 -6.51 9.99
N LYS A 58 4.33 -7.63 10.73
CA LYS A 58 5.42 -8.08 11.62
C LYS A 58 6.71 -8.42 10.87
N GLN A 59 6.61 -8.82 9.60
CA GLN A 59 7.78 -9.16 8.79
C GLN A 59 8.52 -7.91 8.31
N SER A 60 7.83 -6.76 8.30
CA SER A 60 8.34 -5.46 7.85
C SER A 60 8.63 -4.51 9.02
N SER A 61 9.10 -5.03 10.16
CA SER A 61 9.34 -4.25 11.39
C SER A 61 10.31 -3.08 11.20
N GLY A 62 11.32 -3.22 10.33
CA GLY A 62 12.23 -2.13 9.97
C GLY A 62 11.52 -0.97 9.27
N ALA A 63 10.62 -1.27 8.34
CA ALA A 63 9.79 -0.25 7.68
C ALA A 63 8.80 0.38 8.66
N ALA A 64 8.20 -0.43 9.55
CA ALA A 64 7.31 0.08 10.59
C ALA A 64 8.04 1.07 11.52
N ARG A 65 9.27 0.72 11.96
CA ARG A 65 10.11 1.60 12.77
C ARG A 65 10.44 2.89 12.03
N TRP A 66 10.84 2.81 10.76
CA TRP A 66 11.14 3.99 9.96
C TRP A 66 9.95 4.95 9.86
N ALA A 67 8.74 4.44 9.68
CA ALA A 67 7.52 5.24 9.53
C ALA A 67 7.17 6.06 10.79
N VAL A 68 7.67 5.65 11.96
CA VAL A 68 7.36 6.28 13.25
C VAL A 68 8.62 6.71 14.03
N ALA A 69 9.81 6.53 13.46
CA ALA A 69 11.07 6.94 14.09
C ALA A 69 11.16 8.46 14.30
N GLU A 70 10.57 9.20 13.38
CA GLU A 70 10.53 10.66 13.44
C GLU A 70 9.10 11.18 13.51
N ALA A 71 8.86 12.10 14.42
CA ALA A 71 7.56 12.77 14.59
C ALA A 71 7.08 13.46 13.30
N ASN A 72 7.99 13.83 12.41
CA ASN A 72 7.69 14.61 11.21
C ASN A 72 6.66 13.95 10.28
N ILE A 73 6.75 12.64 10.07
CA ILE A 73 5.82 11.92 9.18
C ILE A 73 4.40 11.97 9.75
N LEU A 74 4.26 11.65 11.04
CA LEU A 74 2.98 11.67 11.72
C LEU A 74 2.41 13.10 11.83
N ASN A 75 3.25 14.07 12.20
CA ASN A 75 2.82 15.47 12.31
C ASN A 75 2.36 16.03 10.97
N VAL A 76 3.10 15.77 9.89
CA VAL A 76 2.66 16.20 8.56
C VAL A 76 1.34 15.54 8.19
N ALA A 77 1.15 14.26 8.46
CA ALA A 77 -0.12 13.59 8.17
C ALA A 77 -1.28 14.15 9.02
N ALA A 78 -1.06 14.32 10.33
CA ALA A 78 -2.09 14.82 11.25
C ALA A 78 -2.51 16.26 10.93
N THR A 79 -1.56 17.13 10.60
CA THR A 79 -1.85 18.53 10.21
C THR A 79 -2.53 18.67 8.85
N ARG A 80 -2.77 17.58 8.13
CA ARG A 80 -3.60 17.58 6.89
C ARG A 80 -5.09 17.53 7.21
N ALA A 81 -5.48 17.05 8.41
CA ALA A 81 -6.87 16.98 8.84
C ALA A 81 -7.33 18.29 9.47
N LYS A 82 -8.48 18.79 9.03
CA LYS A 82 -9.15 19.95 9.64
C LYS A 82 -10.10 19.56 10.77
N GLU A 83 -10.73 18.42 10.66
CA GLU A 83 -11.80 17.97 11.54
C GLU A 83 -11.47 16.62 12.17
N GLU A 84 -11.18 15.59 11.36
CA GLU A 84 -11.03 14.23 11.84
C GLU A 84 -9.75 13.57 11.31
N PHE A 85 -9.02 12.91 12.19
CA PHE A 85 -7.81 12.18 11.88
C PHE A 85 -7.90 10.74 12.38
N TYR A 86 -7.89 9.78 11.45
CA TYR A 86 -7.97 8.36 11.74
C TYR A 86 -6.65 7.66 11.43
N ILE A 87 -6.22 6.76 12.33
CA ILE A 87 -5.01 5.95 12.14
C ILE A 87 -5.43 4.49 11.96
N ILE A 88 -4.98 3.90 10.86
CA ILE A 88 -5.22 2.50 10.50
C ILE A 88 -3.89 1.74 10.50
N GLY A 89 -3.77 0.75 11.39
CA GLY A 89 -2.56 -0.06 11.51
C GLY A 89 -2.65 -1.10 12.62
N ASP A 90 -1.67 -2.00 12.69
CA ASP A 90 -1.54 -2.95 13.80
C ASP A 90 -0.98 -2.25 15.04
N ARG A 91 -1.88 -1.86 15.95
CA ARG A 91 -1.51 -1.17 17.20
C ARG A 91 -0.50 -1.96 18.04
N LYS A 92 -0.63 -3.30 18.11
CA LYS A 92 0.29 -4.15 18.90
C LYS A 92 1.69 -4.13 18.29
N LEU A 93 1.78 -4.19 16.96
CA LEU A 93 3.05 -4.08 16.24
C LEU A 93 3.74 -2.76 16.57
N TYR A 94 3.04 -1.64 16.38
CA TYR A 94 3.63 -0.33 16.53
C TYR A 94 4.03 0.00 17.97
N LEU A 95 3.21 -0.34 18.97
CA LEU A 95 3.57 -0.21 20.38
C LEU A 95 4.79 -1.08 20.76
N GLY A 96 4.90 -2.27 20.17
CA GLY A 96 6.04 -3.16 20.38
C GLY A 96 7.37 -2.64 19.83
N LEU A 97 7.38 -1.58 19.00
CA LEU A 97 8.60 -0.94 18.50
C LEU A 97 9.31 -0.09 19.57
N GLY A 98 8.64 0.29 20.65
CA GLY A 98 9.19 1.11 21.73
C GLY A 98 9.58 2.53 21.29
N CYS A 99 8.87 3.12 20.33
CA CYS A 99 9.12 4.49 19.86
C CYS A 99 8.26 5.49 20.66
N ASP A 100 8.85 6.56 21.14
CA ASP A 100 8.17 7.59 21.94
C ASP A 100 6.98 8.20 21.21
N VAL A 101 7.14 8.49 19.91
CA VAL A 101 6.07 9.04 19.05
C VAL A 101 4.83 8.15 19.07
N VAL A 102 4.99 6.82 19.02
CA VAL A 102 3.86 5.88 19.07
C VAL A 102 3.24 5.85 20.45
N THR A 103 4.06 5.88 21.48
CA THR A 103 3.60 5.88 22.88
C THR A 103 2.79 7.14 23.18
N ASP A 104 3.26 8.30 22.75
CA ASP A 104 2.55 9.56 22.90
C ASP A 104 1.24 9.59 22.10
N MET A 105 1.27 9.11 20.86
CA MET A 105 0.07 8.97 20.04
C MET A 105 -0.97 8.07 20.72
N ASP A 106 -0.56 6.92 21.24
CA ASP A 106 -1.45 6.00 21.94
C ASP A 106 -2.03 6.63 23.23
N ARG A 107 -1.21 7.39 23.97
CA ARG A 107 -1.65 8.13 25.13
C ARG A 107 -2.72 9.17 24.78
N ILE A 108 -2.51 9.94 23.70
CA ILE A 108 -3.47 10.96 23.22
C ILE A 108 -4.78 10.28 22.83
N ILE A 109 -4.74 9.18 22.06
CA ILE A 109 -5.93 8.43 21.65
C ILE A 109 -6.71 7.92 22.88
N ARG A 110 -6.02 7.37 23.89
CA ARG A 110 -6.66 6.91 25.13
C ARG A 110 -7.30 8.05 25.93
N GLN A 111 -6.64 9.22 25.98
CA GLN A 111 -7.22 10.39 26.64
C GLN A 111 -8.47 10.87 25.91
N TYR A 112 -8.43 10.93 24.58
CA TYR A 112 -9.59 11.28 23.77
C TYR A 112 -10.76 10.32 24.01
N LYS A 113 -10.52 9.02 24.02
CA LYS A 113 -11.54 8.00 24.31
C LYS A 113 -12.18 8.19 25.69
N LYS A 114 -11.39 8.55 26.69
CA LYS A 114 -11.93 8.83 28.05
C LYS A 114 -12.78 10.08 28.10
N GLN A 115 -12.40 11.10 27.32
CA GLN A 115 -13.10 12.38 27.29
C GLN A 115 -14.41 12.30 26.50
N TYR A 116 -14.46 11.45 25.47
CA TYR A 116 -15.58 11.30 24.54
C TYR A 116 -15.99 9.82 24.38
N PRO A 117 -16.50 9.17 25.42
CA PRO A 117 -16.81 7.74 25.39
C PRO A 117 -17.89 7.40 24.35
N ASP A 118 -18.85 8.30 24.15
CA ASP A 118 -19.96 8.09 23.20
C ASP A 118 -19.58 8.21 21.72
N LEU A 119 -18.40 8.81 21.44
CA LEU A 119 -17.89 8.94 20.07
C LEU A 119 -17.01 7.76 19.66
N VAL A 120 -16.70 6.88 20.58
CA VAL A 120 -15.81 5.76 20.33
C VAL A 120 -16.59 4.47 20.56
N ASP A 121 -16.94 3.82 19.46
CA ASP A 121 -17.50 2.47 19.52
C ASP A 121 -16.38 1.49 19.93
N ASP A 122 -16.28 1.20 21.23
CA ASP A 122 -15.39 0.17 21.75
C ASP A 122 -15.86 -1.27 21.39
N GLN A 123 -17.05 -1.39 20.78
CA GLN A 123 -17.56 -2.65 20.21
C GLN A 123 -16.85 -3.04 18.89
N ALA A 124 -15.98 -2.19 18.35
CA ALA A 124 -15.04 -2.57 17.30
C ALA A 124 -13.92 -3.51 17.82
N HIS A 125 -14.13 -4.17 18.97
CA HIS A 125 -13.38 -5.32 19.38
C HIS A 125 -13.62 -6.46 18.41
N GLU A 126 -12.55 -6.84 17.68
CA GLU A 126 -12.49 -8.11 16.96
C GLU A 126 -13.78 -8.46 16.19
N THR A 127 -14.49 -7.48 15.72
CA THR A 127 -15.31 -7.73 14.58
C THR A 127 -14.29 -8.16 13.53
N LYS A 128 -14.02 -9.49 13.47
CA LYS A 128 -13.90 -10.09 12.15
C LYS A 128 -14.94 -9.31 11.37
N LEU A 129 -14.48 -8.34 10.58
CA LEU A 129 -15.30 -7.81 9.52
C LEU A 129 -15.66 -9.03 8.67
N HIS A 130 -16.68 -9.77 9.10
CA HIS A 130 -17.66 -10.22 8.17
C HIS A 130 -18.27 -8.92 7.64
N VAL A 131 -17.52 -8.22 6.81
CA VAL A 131 -18.12 -7.59 5.68
C VAL A 131 -18.81 -8.78 5.03
N GLN A 132 -20.07 -9.04 5.39
CA GLN A 132 -21.03 -9.46 4.41
C GLN A 132 -21.00 -8.30 3.40
N VAL A 133 -19.95 -8.29 2.59
CA VAL A 133 -20.10 -7.89 1.22
C VAL A 133 -21.26 -8.77 0.83
N ALA A 134 -22.50 -8.19 0.84
CA ALA A 134 -23.56 -8.79 0.09
C ALA A 134 -22.85 -9.23 -1.17
N GLU A 135 -22.81 -10.52 -1.39
CA GLU A 135 -22.29 -11.11 -2.59
C GLU A 135 -23.15 -10.61 -3.76
N THR A 136 -23.10 -9.34 -3.99
CA THR A 136 -23.18 -8.85 -5.34
C THR A 136 -21.96 -9.52 -5.94
N GLN A 137 -22.19 -10.62 -6.62
CA GLN A 137 -21.24 -11.35 -7.42
C GLN A 137 -20.49 -10.32 -8.25
N ILE A 138 -19.49 -9.69 -7.63
CA ILE A 138 -18.41 -9.07 -8.36
C ILE A 138 -17.82 -10.30 -9.02
N PRO A 139 -17.92 -10.43 -10.35
CA PRO A 139 -17.29 -11.57 -10.98
C PRO A 139 -15.86 -11.55 -10.47
N VAL A 140 -15.49 -12.57 -9.72
CA VAL A 140 -14.09 -12.89 -9.48
C VAL A 140 -13.57 -13.06 -10.88
N ILE A 141 -13.06 -11.97 -11.44
CA ILE A 141 -12.31 -12.02 -12.67
C ILE A 141 -11.09 -12.79 -12.23
N ASP A 142 -11.17 -14.08 -12.54
CA ASP A 142 -10.18 -15.07 -12.20
C ASP A 142 -8.83 -14.49 -12.61
N ALA A 143 -8.05 -14.03 -11.61
CA ALA A 143 -6.75 -13.45 -11.87
C ALA A 143 -5.82 -14.46 -12.53
N ASP A 144 -6.16 -15.75 -12.42
CA ASP A 144 -5.45 -16.84 -13.11
C ASP A 144 -5.73 -16.87 -14.62
N LEU A 145 -6.90 -16.46 -15.09
CA LEU A 145 -7.20 -16.41 -16.54
C LEU A 145 -6.42 -15.35 -17.32
N ARG A 146 -5.78 -14.39 -16.65
CA ARG A 146 -4.95 -13.36 -17.27
C ARG A 146 -3.45 -13.53 -17.02
N ARG A 147 -3.05 -14.58 -16.35
CA ARG A 147 -1.63 -14.84 -16.13
C ARG A 147 -1.00 -15.37 -17.41
N ILE A 148 0.17 -14.87 -17.70
CA ILE A 148 1.05 -15.40 -18.74
C ILE A 148 2.36 -15.82 -18.10
N THR A 149 3.07 -16.73 -18.78
CA THR A 149 4.41 -17.15 -18.37
C THR A 149 5.46 -16.39 -19.15
N GLY A 150 6.65 -16.31 -18.62
CA GLY A 150 7.77 -15.68 -19.29
C GLY A 150 9.10 -16.09 -18.69
N THR A 151 10.18 -15.73 -19.36
CA THR A 151 11.55 -16.02 -18.92
C THR A 151 12.26 -14.71 -18.61
N VAL A 152 12.91 -14.63 -17.46
CA VAL A 152 13.72 -13.51 -17.05
C VAL A 152 14.97 -13.42 -17.95
N LYS A 153 15.10 -12.35 -18.73
CA LYS A 153 16.21 -12.13 -19.65
C LYS A 153 17.35 -11.34 -19.02
N TYR A 154 17.00 -10.43 -18.13
CA TYR A 154 17.98 -9.54 -17.52
C TYR A 154 17.54 -9.11 -16.13
N VAL A 155 18.51 -9.07 -15.19
CA VAL A 155 18.35 -8.50 -13.85
C VAL A 155 19.46 -7.46 -13.66
N GLY A 156 19.09 -6.19 -13.54
CA GLY A 156 20.02 -5.09 -13.36
C GLY A 156 19.85 -4.40 -12.00
N LYS A 157 20.99 -4.03 -11.39
CA LYS A 157 21.04 -3.16 -10.23
C LYS A 157 21.46 -1.77 -10.69
N GLY A 158 20.55 -0.82 -10.64
CA GLY A 158 20.90 0.60 -10.76
C GLY A 158 21.33 1.18 -9.41
N THR A 159 21.95 2.35 -9.40
CA THR A 159 22.35 3.04 -8.16
C THR A 159 21.18 3.39 -7.24
N LYS A 160 19.94 3.37 -7.74
CA LYS A 160 18.71 3.74 -7.00
C LYS A 160 17.53 2.79 -7.21
N SER A 161 17.63 1.76 -8.05
CA SER A 161 16.51 0.86 -8.32
C SER A 161 16.95 -0.44 -9.00
N PHE A 162 16.21 -1.51 -8.74
CA PHE A 162 16.30 -2.76 -9.49
C PHE A 162 15.37 -2.68 -10.72
N TYR A 163 15.80 -3.26 -11.82
CA TYR A 163 14.94 -3.47 -12.96
C TYR A 163 15.21 -4.83 -13.59
N THR A 164 14.16 -5.48 -14.02
CA THR A 164 14.21 -6.82 -14.61
C THR A 164 13.40 -6.83 -15.89
N TYR A 165 13.96 -7.39 -16.95
CA TYR A 165 13.28 -7.60 -18.21
C TYR A 165 12.89 -9.06 -18.37
N VAL A 166 11.65 -9.29 -18.78
CA VAL A 166 11.04 -10.60 -18.98
C VAL A 166 10.53 -10.71 -20.39
N ALA A 167 10.88 -11.79 -21.08
CA ALA A 167 10.24 -12.16 -22.33
C ALA A 167 9.01 -13.01 -22.02
N GLY A 168 7.83 -12.48 -22.31
CA GLY A 168 6.58 -13.21 -22.20
C GLY A 168 6.43 -14.26 -23.28
N ASN A 169 5.67 -15.32 -23.00
CA ASN A 169 5.33 -16.34 -23.99
C ASN A 169 4.36 -15.83 -25.07
N ASP A 170 3.81 -14.62 -24.89
CA ASP A 170 3.01 -13.88 -25.87
C ASP A 170 3.86 -13.06 -26.85
N GLY A 171 5.19 -13.21 -26.81
CA GLY A 171 6.14 -12.52 -27.67
C GLY A 171 6.44 -11.08 -27.30
N LYS A 172 5.92 -10.59 -26.16
CA LYS A 172 6.17 -9.22 -25.70
C LYS A 172 7.21 -9.16 -24.60
N GLU A 173 7.81 -7.98 -24.44
CA GLU A 173 8.72 -7.71 -23.34
C GLU A 173 8.02 -6.98 -22.20
N TYR A 174 8.38 -7.37 -20.97
CA TYR A 174 7.81 -6.83 -19.75
C TYR A 174 8.91 -6.34 -18.82
N SER A 175 8.63 -5.24 -18.11
CA SER A 175 9.52 -4.73 -17.07
C SER A 175 8.94 -5.09 -15.70
N ILE A 176 9.80 -5.60 -14.81
CA ILE A 176 9.50 -5.69 -13.38
C ILE A 176 10.30 -4.59 -12.70
N THR A 177 9.63 -3.67 -12.01
CA THR A 177 10.27 -2.59 -11.25
C THR A 177 10.20 -2.88 -9.75
N GLU A 178 11.07 -2.27 -8.97
CA GLU A 178 11.13 -2.47 -7.51
C GLU A 178 9.78 -2.25 -6.84
N SER A 179 9.00 -1.25 -7.26
CA SER A 179 7.65 -1.01 -6.78
C SER A 179 6.66 -2.16 -7.07
N ILE A 180 6.98 -3.02 -8.03
CA ILE A 180 6.22 -4.21 -8.39
C ILE A 180 6.72 -5.44 -7.64
N TYR A 181 8.00 -5.48 -7.30
CA TYR A 181 8.63 -6.56 -6.52
C TYR A 181 7.97 -6.75 -5.14
N PHE A 182 7.64 -5.68 -4.44
CA PHE A 182 6.99 -5.75 -3.11
C PHE A 182 5.58 -6.34 -3.09
N LYS A 183 5.06 -6.77 -4.23
CA LYS A 183 3.76 -7.43 -4.36
C LYS A 183 3.83 -8.95 -4.33
N THR A 184 5.01 -9.51 -4.32
CA THR A 184 5.22 -10.95 -4.34
C THR A 184 5.86 -11.38 -3.03
N ASP A 185 5.26 -12.36 -2.35
CA ASP A 185 5.87 -13.01 -1.20
C ASP A 185 7.28 -13.50 -1.53
N ARG A 186 8.30 -12.99 -0.84
CA ARG A 186 9.69 -13.49 -0.81
C ARG A 186 10.46 -13.71 -2.13
N ALA A 187 9.85 -13.55 -3.30
CA ALA A 187 10.45 -13.95 -4.58
C ALA A 187 11.59 -13.04 -5.08
N ILE A 188 11.82 -11.91 -4.43
CA ILE A 188 12.65 -10.83 -4.96
C ILE A 188 14.14 -11.10 -4.83
N GLU A 189 14.54 -11.72 -3.76
CA GLU A 189 15.95 -12.09 -3.55
C GLU A 189 16.41 -13.24 -4.45
N VAL A 190 15.46 -13.89 -5.14
CA VAL A 190 15.67 -15.14 -5.87
C VAL A 190 15.48 -15.01 -7.39
N ILE A 191 14.97 -13.86 -7.91
CA ILE A 191 14.80 -13.73 -9.35
C ILE A 191 16.17 -13.57 -10.03
N GLN A 192 16.54 -14.57 -10.84
CA GLN A 192 17.76 -14.61 -11.61
C GLN A 192 17.46 -14.70 -13.11
N LYS A 193 18.45 -14.32 -13.94
CA LYS A 193 18.37 -14.54 -15.37
C LYS A 193 18.15 -16.01 -15.68
N GLY A 194 17.19 -16.31 -16.53
CA GLY A 194 16.80 -17.68 -16.90
C GLY A 194 15.61 -18.24 -16.11
N ASN A 195 15.22 -17.64 -14.98
CA ASN A 195 14.05 -18.10 -14.23
C ASN A 195 12.78 -18.03 -15.11
N LYS A 196 11.96 -19.06 -15.02
CA LYS A 196 10.60 -19.04 -15.52
C LYS A 196 9.70 -18.44 -14.44
N ILE A 197 8.82 -17.55 -14.85
CA ILE A 197 7.90 -16.86 -13.96
C ILE A 197 6.51 -16.80 -14.60
N SER A 198 5.49 -16.77 -13.76
CA SER A 198 4.13 -16.42 -14.18
C SER A 198 3.74 -15.07 -13.63
N PHE A 199 3.03 -14.26 -14.40
CA PHE A 199 2.68 -12.89 -14.03
C PHE A 199 1.42 -12.41 -14.73
N VAL A 200 0.85 -11.32 -14.22
CA VAL A 200 -0.28 -10.63 -14.87
C VAL A 200 0.28 -9.47 -15.69
N PRO A 201 0.02 -9.41 -17.01
CA PRO A 201 0.46 -8.31 -17.84
C PRO A 201 -0.33 -7.05 -17.53
N GLU A 202 0.38 -5.91 -17.40
CA GLU A 202 -0.23 -4.61 -17.17
C GLU A 202 0.36 -3.59 -18.16
N LYS A 203 -0.51 -2.85 -18.86
CA LYS A 203 -0.07 -1.83 -19.80
C LYS A 203 0.21 -0.51 -19.07
N GLY A 204 1.45 -0.05 -19.12
CA GLY A 204 1.83 1.29 -18.69
C GLY A 204 1.83 2.30 -19.84
N LYS A 205 2.13 3.56 -19.55
CA LYS A 205 2.14 4.63 -20.55
C LYS A 205 3.16 4.42 -21.69
N LYS A 206 4.32 3.85 -21.39
CA LYS A 206 5.41 3.63 -22.36
C LYS A 206 5.92 2.19 -22.45
N LYS A 207 5.55 1.33 -21.50
CA LYS A 207 6.07 -0.04 -21.38
C LYS A 207 4.99 -0.97 -20.87
N MET A 208 5.17 -2.27 -21.13
CA MET A 208 4.39 -3.33 -20.47
C MET A 208 5.07 -3.72 -19.16
N PHE A 209 4.28 -4.02 -18.15
CA PHE A 209 4.75 -4.45 -16.84
C PHE A 209 4.28 -5.85 -16.50
N ALA A 210 5.17 -6.64 -15.90
CA ALA A 210 4.83 -7.90 -15.26
C ALA A 210 4.47 -7.61 -13.79
N THR A 211 3.22 -7.87 -13.41
CA THR A 211 2.72 -7.65 -12.05
C THR A 211 2.32 -8.99 -11.43
N GLN A 212 2.23 -9.05 -10.09
CA GLN A 212 1.88 -10.29 -9.38
C GLN A 212 2.75 -11.49 -9.81
N VAL A 213 4.04 -11.26 -9.91
CA VAL A 213 5.00 -12.26 -10.36
C VAL A 213 5.06 -13.43 -9.37
N LYS A 214 5.01 -14.67 -9.90
CA LYS A 214 5.29 -15.89 -9.16
C LYS A 214 6.44 -16.62 -9.85
N LEU A 215 7.36 -17.18 -9.08
CA LEU A 215 8.35 -18.11 -9.62
C LEU A 215 7.65 -19.43 -9.91
N ASP A 216 7.83 -19.92 -11.12
CA ASP A 216 7.49 -21.30 -11.45
C ASP A 216 8.68 -22.16 -11.00
N VAL A 217 8.49 -22.87 -9.90
CA VAL A 217 9.46 -23.81 -9.30
C VAL A 217 9.46 -25.11 -10.09
#